data_399bb59213ec73241a2f61315898a12c
#
_entry.id   399bb59213ec73241a2f61315898a12c
#
_cell.length_a   1.000
_cell.length_b   1.000
_cell.length_c   1.000
_cell.angle_alpha   90.00
_cell.angle_beta   90.00
_cell.angle_gamma   90.00
#
_symmetry.space_group_name_H-M   'P 1'
#
loop_
_entity.id
_entity.type
_entity.pdbx_description
1 polymer ?
#
loop_
_entity_poly.entity_id
_entity_poly.type
_entity_poly.pdbx_seq_one_letter_code
_entity_poly.pdbx_strand_id
1 'polypeptide(L)'
;MIALTRRGALAGALAVPTVAGLAQWRWRHGEQGLLLHDPALAAGRRFAEAGRMRGGQVLALEGDRVRLGRAAFDRRPALVAGVSRHADALLIEDIAREAGYIRVAAVHGRSGTCTANTCRPGWQALGRAAEAAGADWVEALADYAARPGEAAGRTLAALAPTHGDAGLVIGWVLAPRG
;
A
#
# COMPACT_ATOMS: atom_id res chain seq x y z
N MET A 1 23.85 -9.85 -38.48
CA MET A 1 22.40 -10.08 -38.40
C MET A 1 22.10 -10.92 -37.17
N ILE A 2 21.53 -10.33 -36.14
CA ILE A 2 21.20 -11.02 -34.88
C ILE A 2 19.75 -11.50 -35.03
N ALA A 3 19.55 -12.82 -35.05
CA ALA A 3 18.22 -13.42 -35.16
C ALA A 3 17.52 -13.31 -33.81
N LEU A 4 16.49 -12.46 -33.70
CA LEU A 4 15.58 -12.40 -32.54
C LEU A 4 14.73 -13.68 -32.52
N THR A 5 14.99 -14.56 -31.57
CA THR A 5 14.17 -15.77 -31.39
C THR A 5 12.81 -15.39 -30.80
N ARG A 6 11.73 -16.05 -31.24
CA ARG A 6 10.35 -15.85 -30.77
C ARG A 6 10.19 -15.96 -29.25
N ARG A 7 11.06 -16.70 -28.56
CA ARG A 7 11.10 -16.80 -27.09
C ARG A 7 11.60 -15.52 -26.40
N GLY A 8 12.52 -14.75 -27.01
CA GLY A 8 12.99 -13.47 -26.48
C GLY A 8 11.93 -12.36 -26.55
N ALA A 9 11.06 -12.39 -27.56
CA ALA A 9 9.97 -11.42 -27.70
C ALA A 9 8.85 -11.61 -26.68
N LEU A 10 8.59 -12.85 -26.24
CA LEU A 10 7.58 -13.14 -25.21
C LEU A 10 8.03 -12.77 -23.79
N ALA A 11 9.33 -12.86 -23.47
CA ALA A 11 9.85 -12.46 -22.16
C ALA A 11 9.82 -10.93 -21.97
N GLY A 12 9.99 -10.14 -23.04
CA GLY A 12 9.86 -8.67 -23.01
C GLY A 12 8.42 -8.18 -22.88
N ALA A 13 7.44 -8.94 -23.41
CA ALA A 13 6.02 -8.55 -23.39
C ALA A 13 5.34 -8.74 -22.01
N LEU A 14 5.90 -9.58 -21.13
CA LEU A 14 5.34 -9.83 -19.79
C LEU A 14 5.78 -8.82 -18.71
N ALA A 15 6.83 -8.03 -18.97
CA ALA A 15 7.31 -7.00 -18.01
C ALA A 15 6.62 -5.63 -18.22
N VAL A 16 6.03 -5.39 -19.39
CA VAL A 16 5.42 -4.10 -19.76
C VAL A 16 4.00 -3.88 -19.21
N PRO A 17 3.14 -4.91 -18.98
CA PRO A 17 1.75 -4.64 -18.57
C PRO A 17 1.60 -4.07 -17.15
N THR A 18 2.55 -4.34 -16.23
CA THR A 18 2.41 -3.92 -14.83
C THR A 18 2.69 -2.44 -14.60
N VAL A 19 3.68 -1.88 -15.27
CA VAL A 19 4.00 -0.44 -15.21
C VAL A 19 2.99 0.36 -16.02
N ALA A 20 2.62 -0.12 -17.21
CA ALA A 20 1.57 0.50 -18.04
C ALA A 20 0.20 0.44 -17.35
N GLY A 21 -0.13 -0.65 -16.65
CA GLY A 21 -1.38 -0.79 -15.90
C GLY A 21 -1.49 0.20 -14.74
N LEU A 22 -0.42 0.44 -13.99
CA LEU A 22 -0.39 1.43 -12.91
C LEU A 22 -0.40 2.86 -13.44
N ALA A 23 0.30 3.15 -14.52
CA ALA A 23 0.27 4.46 -15.18
C ALA A 23 -1.13 4.77 -15.72
N GLN A 24 -1.78 3.79 -16.36
CA GLN A 24 -3.15 3.91 -16.84
C GLN A 24 -4.15 4.04 -15.68
N TRP A 25 -3.90 3.36 -14.55
CA TRP A 25 -4.72 3.47 -13.36
C TRP A 25 -4.62 4.87 -12.73
N ARG A 26 -3.40 5.44 -12.58
CA ARG A 26 -3.17 6.83 -12.14
C ARG A 26 -3.84 7.84 -13.05
N TRP A 27 -3.76 7.63 -14.35
CA TRP A 27 -4.41 8.51 -15.33
C TRP A 27 -5.94 8.53 -15.18
N ARG A 28 -6.55 7.37 -14.83
CA ARG A 28 -8.01 7.26 -14.63
C ARG A 28 -8.49 7.79 -13.29
N HIS A 29 -7.71 7.61 -12.23
CA HIS A 29 -8.16 7.85 -10.85
C HIS A 29 -7.45 9.03 -10.17
N GLY A 30 -6.45 9.65 -10.81
CA GLY A 30 -5.67 10.75 -10.26
C GLY A 30 -4.50 10.27 -9.38
N GLU A 31 -3.83 11.22 -8.76
CA GLU A 31 -2.59 10.98 -7.99
C GLU A 31 -2.80 11.09 -6.47
N GLN A 32 -3.96 11.52 -6.02
CA GLN A 32 -4.20 11.78 -4.59
C GLN A 32 -4.45 10.48 -3.83
N GLY A 33 -3.42 10.01 -3.14
CA GLY A 33 -3.51 8.92 -2.17
C GLY A 33 -3.85 9.43 -0.77
N LEU A 34 -4.62 8.65 -0.01
CA LEU A 34 -4.91 8.88 1.40
C LEU A 34 -4.28 7.78 2.23
N LEU A 35 -3.55 8.16 3.28
CA LEU A 35 -2.85 7.25 4.19
C LEU A 35 -3.55 7.26 5.55
N LEU A 36 -4.05 6.11 5.99
CA LEU A 36 -4.74 5.93 7.26
C LEU A 36 -3.84 5.16 8.24
N HIS A 37 -3.72 5.61 9.48
CA HIS A 37 -2.89 4.92 10.45
C HIS A 37 -3.52 4.84 11.83
N ASP A 38 -3.28 3.75 12.55
CA ASP A 38 -3.58 3.65 13.99
C ASP A 38 -2.41 4.29 14.77
N PRO A 39 -2.61 5.45 15.44
CA PRO A 39 -1.54 6.13 16.14
C PRO A 39 -1.09 5.41 17.42
N ALA A 40 -1.88 4.48 17.94
CA ALA A 40 -1.51 3.64 19.07
C ALA A 40 -0.44 2.59 18.70
N LEU A 41 -0.30 2.25 17.40
CA LEU A 41 0.71 1.31 16.91
C LEU A 41 2.01 2.02 16.55
N ALA A 42 3.16 1.44 16.92
CA ALA A 42 4.47 1.92 16.48
C ALA A 42 4.59 1.87 14.95
N ALA A 43 4.15 0.77 14.34
CA ALA A 43 4.06 0.62 12.89
C ALA A 43 3.18 1.70 12.24
N GLY A 44 2.04 2.03 12.84
CA GLY A 44 1.14 3.08 12.35
C GLY A 44 1.79 4.47 12.37
N ARG A 45 2.52 4.80 13.43
CA ARG A 45 3.26 6.07 13.52
C ARG A 45 4.40 6.15 12.48
N ARG A 46 5.18 5.07 12.31
CA ARG A 46 6.22 4.99 11.28
C ARG A 46 5.65 5.17 9.87
N PHE A 47 4.54 4.50 9.58
CA PHE A 47 3.81 4.64 8.31
C PHE A 47 3.39 6.09 8.05
N ALA A 48 2.81 6.73 9.06
CA ALA A 48 2.37 8.12 8.98
C ALA A 48 3.54 9.08 8.73
N GLU A 49 4.66 8.89 9.41
CA GLU A 49 5.87 9.70 9.25
C GLU A 49 6.45 9.54 7.84
N ALA A 50 6.64 8.29 7.39
CA ALA A 50 7.11 8.01 6.05
C ALA A 50 6.20 8.61 4.97
N GLY A 51 4.88 8.51 5.16
CA GLY A 51 3.90 9.09 4.25
C GLY A 51 3.99 10.62 4.16
N ARG A 52 4.12 11.30 5.31
CA ARG A 52 4.30 12.77 5.35
C ARG A 52 5.59 13.22 4.67
N MET A 53 6.70 12.52 4.89
CA MET A 53 7.97 12.81 4.22
C MET A 53 7.87 12.71 2.70
N ARG A 54 6.92 11.94 2.17
CA ARG A 54 6.63 11.79 0.75
C ARG A 54 5.56 12.76 0.22
N GLY A 55 5.06 13.66 1.08
CA GLY A 55 4.00 14.60 0.73
C GLY A 55 2.60 13.98 0.66
N GLY A 56 2.42 12.76 1.20
CA GLY A 56 1.14 12.08 1.27
C GLY A 56 0.18 12.72 2.28
N GLN A 57 -1.12 12.65 1.99
CA GLN A 57 -2.16 13.02 2.95
C GLN A 57 -2.32 11.91 4.00
N VAL A 58 -2.10 12.24 5.26
CA VAL A 58 -2.12 11.28 6.36
C VAL A 58 -3.24 11.62 7.33
N LEU A 59 -4.03 10.62 7.73
CA LEU A 59 -5.15 10.75 8.65
C LEU A 59 -5.06 9.65 9.74
N ALA A 60 -5.17 10.06 11.00
CA ALA A 60 -5.19 9.13 12.13
C ALA A 60 -6.55 8.45 12.28
N LEU A 61 -6.54 7.15 12.53
CA LEU A 61 -7.73 6.36 12.87
C LEU A 61 -8.05 6.56 14.37
N GLU A 62 -8.71 7.66 14.69
CA GLU A 62 -9.10 8.04 16.06
C GLU A 62 -10.60 8.33 16.14
N GLY A 63 -11.15 8.21 17.33
CA GLY A 63 -12.57 8.49 17.59
C GLY A 63 -13.51 7.52 16.85
N ASP A 64 -14.56 8.05 16.25
CA ASP A 64 -15.55 7.27 15.49
C ASP A 64 -15.00 6.86 14.11
N ARG A 65 -14.56 5.59 14.01
CA ARG A 65 -13.98 5.00 12.80
C ARG A 65 -14.96 4.97 11.62
N VAL A 66 -16.25 4.81 11.90
CA VAL A 66 -17.28 4.74 10.85
C VAL A 66 -17.44 6.11 10.19
N ARG A 67 -17.61 7.15 11.01
CA ARG A 67 -17.73 8.52 10.52
C ARG A 67 -16.46 8.96 9.79
N LEU A 68 -15.30 8.65 10.35
CA LEU A 68 -14.00 8.96 9.74
C LEU A 68 -13.83 8.24 8.41
N GLY A 69 -14.13 6.94 8.34
CA GLY A 69 -14.04 6.15 7.12
C GLY A 69 -14.94 6.71 6.03
N ARG A 70 -16.20 6.98 6.33
CA ARG A 70 -17.13 7.59 5.36
C ARG A 70 -16.60 8.92 4.83
N ALA A 71 -16.18 9.84 5.70
CA ALA A 71 -15.62 11.13 5.30
C ALA A 71 -14.33 10.99 4.46
N ALA A 72 -13.54 9.94 4.70
CA ALA A 72 -12.35 9.65 3.91
C ALA A 72 -12.70 9.24 2.47
N PHE A 73 -13.72 8.38 2.28
CA PHE A 73 -14.13 7.91 0.96
C PHE A 73 -15.03 8.88 0.20
N ASP A 74 -15.74 9.79 0.87
CA ASP A 74 -16.51 10.87 0.24
C ASP A 74 -15.63 11.76 -0.66
N ARG A 75 -14.35 11.89 -0.33
CA ARG A 75 -13.35 12.64 -1.12
C ARG A 75 -12.90 11.90 -2.39
N ARG A 76 -13.32 10.66 -2.56
CA ARG A 76 -12.96 9.77 -3.69
C ARG A 76 -11.46 9.72 -3.96
N PRO A 77 -10.62 9.39 -2.96
CA PRO A 77 -9.19 9.29 -3.17
C PRO A 77 -8.86 8.24 -4.22
N ALA A 78 -7.83 8.49 -5.03
CA ALA A 78 -7.37 7.54 -6.03
C ALA A 78 -6.92 6.21 -5.41
N LEU A 79 -6.31 6.28 -4.22
CA LEU A 79 -5.82 5.15 -3.46
C LEU A 79 -6.01 5.43 -1.97
N VAL A 80 -6.39 4.43 -1.20
CA VAL A 80 -6.31 4.47 0.27
C VAL A 80 -5.40 3.36 0.74
N ALA A 81 -4.35 3.71 1.47
CA ALA A 81 -3.50 2.72 2.12
C ALA A 81 -3.53 2.92 3.63
N GLY A 82 -3.34 1.86 4.39
CA GLY A 82 -3.35 2.00 5.83
C GLY A 82 -2.52 0.97 6.57
N VAL A 83 -2.15 1.33 7.81
CA VAL A 83 -1.54 0.44 8.79
C VAL A 83 -2.33 0.51 10.09
N SER A 84 -2.92 -0.61 10.48
CA SER A 84 -3.85 -0.68 11.61
C SER A 84 -3.88 -2.07 12.23
N ARG A 85 -4.69 -2.22 13.28
CA ARG A 85 -5.14 -3.53 13.75
C ARG A 85 -6.08 -4.16 12.74
N HIS A 86 -6.17 -5.49 12.79
CA HIS A 86 -7.01 -6.25 11.85
C HIS A 86 -8.49 -5.84 11.91
N ALA A 87 -9.02 -5.58 13.10
CA ALA A 87 -10.41 -5.18 13.26
C ALA A 87 -10.73 -3.84 12.57
N ASP A 88 -9.84 -2.84 12.74
CA ASP A 88 -9.99 -1.55 12.06
C ASP A 88 -9.86 -1.69 10.53
N ALA A 89 -8.94 -2.55 10.06
CA ALA A 89 -8.79 -2.83 8.63
C ALA A 89 -10.07 -3.40 8.02
N LEU A 90 -10.71 -4.38 8.69
CA LEU A 90 -11.98 -4.98 8.25
C LEU A 90 -13.11 -3.95 8.21
N LEU A 91 -13.22 -3.12 9.25
CA LEU A 91 -14.25 -2.08 9.32
C LEU A 91 -14.09 -1.06 8.18
N ILE A 92 -12.86 -0.58 7.97
CA ILE A 92 -12.57 0.37 6.88
C ILE A 92 -12.79 -0.28 5.51
N GLU A 93 -12.47 -1.57 5.34
CA GLU A 93 -12.75 -2.30 4.10
C GLU A 93 -14.25 -2.42 3.81
N ASP A 94 -15.08 -2.62 4.83
CA ASP A 94 -16.53 -2.66 4.67
C ASP A 94 -17.09 -1.31 4.21
N ILE A 95 -16.69 -0.22 4.85
CA ILE A 95 -17.06 1.15 4.47
C ILE A 95 -16.57 1.45 3.04
N ALA A 96 -15.34 1.07 2.71
CA ALA A 96 -14.77 1.23 1.38
C ALA A 96 -15.56 0.50 0.31
N ARG A 97 -16.07 -0.70 0.62
CA ARG A 97 -16.86 -1.51 -0.30
C ARG A 97 -18.19 -0.83 -0.63
N GLU A 98 -18.85 -0.19 0.35
CA GLU A 98 -20.02 0.65 0.13
C GLU A 98 -19.72 1.83 -0.79
N ALA A 99 -18.53 2.43 -0.66
CA ALA A 99 -18.04 3.54 -1.50
C ALA A 99 -17.49 3.11 -2.87
N GLY A 100 -17.55 1.80 -3.21
CA GLY A 100 -17.10 1.30 -4.51
C GLY A 100 -15.61 0.98 -4.59
N TYR A 101 -14.92 0.81 -3.45
CA TYR A 101 -13.52 0.37 -3.39
C TYR A 101 -13.41 -1.13 -3.13
N ILE A 102 -12.25 -1.68 -3.44
CA ILE A 102 -11.88 -3.07 -3.13
C ILE A 102 -10.49 -3.13 -2.53
N ARG A 103 -10.24 -4.11 -1.68
CA ARG A 103 -8.89 -4.39 -1.23
C ARG A 103 -8.07 -5.04 -2.35
N VAL A 104 -6.97 -4.38 -2.69
CA VAL A 104 -6.04 -4.82 -3.73
C VAL A 104 -4.77 -5.44 -3.17
N ALA A 105 -4.39 -5.10 -1.94
CA ALA A 105 -3.27 -5.70 -1.25
C ALA A 105 -3.49 -5.74 0.26
N ALA A 106 -2.93 -6.76 0.90
CA ALA A 106 -2.77 -6.86 2.35
C ALA A 106 -1.37 -7.40 2.66
N VAL A 107 -0.71 -6.77 3.63
CA VAL A 107 0.60 -7.15 4.16
C VAL A 107 0.45 -7.38 5.66
N HIS A 108 0.82 -8.56 6.11
CA HIS A 108 0.77 -8.92 7.53
C HIS A 108 2.16 -8.79 8.14
N GLY A 109 2.27 -7.99 9.20
CA GLY A 109 3.49 -7.79 9.94
C GLY A 109 3.39 -8.30 11.37
N ARG A 110 4.46 -8.88 11.89
CA ARG A 110 4.60 -9.26 13.28
C ARG A 110 6.00 -8.90 13.75
N SER A 111 6.11 -8.27 14.91
CA SER A 111 7.42 -7.89 15.51
C SER A 111 8.32 -7.13 14.53
N GLY A 112 7.74 -6.26 13.72
CA GLY A 112 8.48 -5.41 12.78
C GLY A 112 8.90 -6.10 11.47
N THR A 113 8.47 -7.33 11.20
CA THR A 113 8.77 -8.03 9.93
C THR A 113 7.51 -8.31 9.13
N CYS A 114 7.61 -8.24 7.80
CA CYS A 114 6.58 -8.75 6.90
C CYS A 114 6.56 -10.28 7.00
N THR A 115 5.42 -10.86 7.40
CA THR A 115 5.27 -12.31 7.55
C THR A 115 4.50 -12.96 6.40
N ALA A 116 3.63 -12.23 5.74
CA ALA A 116 2.88 -12.68 4.58
C ALA A 116 2.27 -11.48 3.84
N ASN A 117 2.02 -11.66 2.55
CA ASN A 117 1.22 -10.70 1.80
C ASN A 117 0.22 -11.42 0.88
N THR A 118 -0.87 -10.73 0.55
CA THR A 118 -1.82 -11.13 -0.49
C THR A 118 -2.10 -9.93 -1.38
N CYS A 119 -1.81 -10.06 -2.68
CA CYS A 119 -1.97 -8.98 -3.63
C CYS A 119 -2.77 -9.44 -4.84
N ARG A 120 -3.71 -8.64 -5.30
CA ARG A 120 -4.42 -8.87 -6.56
C ARG A 120 -3.46 -8.78 -7.76
N PRO A 121 -3.80 -9.39 -8.91
CA PRO A 121 -3.06 -9.19 -10.14
C PRO A 121 -2.85 -7.68 -10.41
N GLY A 122 -1.62 -7.31 -10.78
CA GLY A 122 -1.21 -5.90 -10.95
C GLY A 122 -0.64 -5.23 -9.69
N TRP A 123 -0.87 -5.78 -8.49
CA TRP A 123 -0.39 -5.22 -7.22
C TRP A 123 0.73 -6.05 -6.54
N GLN A 124 1.19 -7.13 -7.19
CA GLN A 124 2.22 -8.02 -6.63
C GLN A 124 3.57 -7.30 -6.39
N ALA A 125 3.84 -6.21 -7.10
CA ALA A 125 5.04 -5.41 -6.88
C ALA A 125 5.10 -4.84 -5.46
N LEU A 126 3.95 -4.43 -4.90
CA LEU A 126 3.84 -3.99 -3.52
C LEU A 126 4.20 -5.09 -2.53
N GLY A 127 3.65 -6.29 -2.71
CA GLY A 127 3.94 -7.44 -1.85
C GLY A 127 5.43 -7.78 -1.84
N ARG A 128 6.04 -7.84 -3.03
CA ARG A 128 7.49 -8.07 -3.16
C ARG A 128 8.33 -6.96 -2.52
N ALA A 129 7.91 -5.70 -2.64
CA ALA A 129 8.61 -4.58 -2.01
C ALA A 129 8.55 -4.67 -0.48
N ALA A 130 7.39 -5.01 0.08
CA ALA A 130 7.21 -5.21 1.51
C ALA A 130 8.05 -6.40 2.04
N GLU A 131 8.06 -7.53 1.34
CA GLU A 131 8.89 -8.69 1.69
C GLU A 131 10.39 -8.36 1.64
N ALA A 132 10.84 -7.70 0.59
CA ALA A 132 12.24 -7.32 0.41
C ALA A 132 12.70 -6.29 1.46
N ALA A 133 11.80 -5.42 1.92
CA ALA A 133 12.09 -4.43 2.94
C ALA A 133 12.22 -5.04 4.35
N GLY A 134 11.72 -6.26 4.59
CA GLY A 134 11.85 -6.93 5.87
C GLY A 134 11.25 -6.12 7.03
N ALA A 135 12.09 -5.59 7.92
CA ALA A 135 11.67 -4.77 9.05
C ALA A 135 11.08 -3.39 8.64
N ASP A 136 11.45 -2.91 7.46
CA ASP A 136 11.03 -1.60 6.92
C ASP A 136 9.82 -1.72 5.96
N TRP A 137 9.06 -2.82 6.05
CA TRP A 137 7.89 -3.07 5.21
C TRP A 137 6.84 -1.96 5.30
N VAL A 138 6.75 -1.29 6.43
CA VAL A 138 5.80 -0.21 6.70
C VAL A 138 6.15 1.02 5.88
N GLU A 139 7.42 1.38 5.84
CA GLU A 139 7.95 2.49 5.04
C GLU A 139 7.86 2.19 3.54
N ALA A 140 8.14 0.93 3.16
CA ALA A 140 7.96 0.48 1.78
C ALA A 140 6.50 0.59 1.33
N LEU A 141 5.54 0.24 2.22
CA LEU A 141 4.11 0.42 1.95
C LEU A 141 3.74 1.90 1.80
N ALA A 142 4.25 2.77 2.68
CA ALA A 142 4.01 4.22 2.61
C ALA A 142 4.58 4.83 1.32
N ASP A 143 5.81 4.47 0.95
CA ASP A 143 6.45 4.92 -0.28
C ASP A 143 5.66 4.51 -1.52
N TYR A 144 5.25 3.25 -1.57
CA TYR A 144 4.43 2.73 -2.66
C TYR A 144 3.07 3.43 -2.75
N ALA A 145 2.40 3.66 -1.62
CA ALA A 145 1.10 4.30 -1.57
C ALA A 145 1.15 5.79 -1.95
N ALA A 146 2.20 6.49 -1.54
CA ALA A 146 2.42 7.89 -1.90
C ALA A 146 2.75 8.06 -3.39
N ARG A 147 3.47 7.08 -3.98
CA ARG A 147 3.91 7.12 -5.39
C ARG A 147 3.79 5.76 -6.08
N PRO A 148 2.58 5.30 -6.37
CA PRO A 148 2.39 4.06 -7.09
C PRO A 148 3.11 4.12 -8.46
N GLY A 149 4.06 3.22 -8.70
CA GLY A 149 4.83 3.14 -9.95
C GLY A 149 6.25 3.70 -9.90
N GLU A 150 6.65 4.48 -8.88
CA GLU A 150 8.01 4.96 -8.71
C GLU A 150 8.83 4.11 -7.71
N ALA A 151 8.15 3.34 -6.86
CA ALA A 151 8.76 2.65 -5.71
C ALA A 151 9.62 1.42 -6.06
N ALA A 152 9.73 1.03 -7.33
CA ALA A 152 10.37 -0.23 -7.74
C ALA A 152 11.91 -0.24 -7.69
N GLY A 153 12.58 0.76 -7.14
CA GLY A 153 14.04 0.84 -7.21
C GLY A 153 14.79 1.51 -6.06
N ARG A 154 14.12 1.90 -4.98
CA ARG A 154 14.80 2.58 -3.87
C ARG A 154 15.02 1.65 -2.68
N THR A 155 16.29 1.43 -2.35
CA THR A 155 16.70 0.88 -1.06
C THR A 155 16.40 1.94 0.00
N LEU A 156 15.43 1.64 0.89
CA LEU A 156 15.17 2.48 2.06
C LEU A 156 16.35 2.32 3.03
N ALA A 157 16.85 3.44 3.56
CA ALA A 157 17.83 3.39 4.64
C ALA A 157 17.14 2.78 5.87
N ALA A 158 17.72 1.72 6.41
CA ALA A 158 17.19 1.03 7.58
C ALA A 158 17.14 2.00 8.78
N LEU A 159 15.93 2.26 9.27
CA LEU A 159 15.73 2.92 10.56
C LEU A 159 15.93 1.90 11.67
N ALA A 160 16.51 2.33 12.80
CA ALA A 160 16.78 1.44 13.92
C ALA A 160 15.48 0.74 14.38
N PRO A 161 15.52 -0.56 14.71
CA PRO A 161 14.35 -1.30 15.13
C PRO A 161 13.79 -0.70 16.42
N THR A 162 12.62 -0.11 16.34
CA THR A 162 11.84 0.32 17.51
C THR A 162 11.09 -0.90 18.08
N HIS A 163 10.77 -0.85 19.37
CA HIS A 163 9.98 -1.89 20.04
C HIS A 163 8.76 -2.25 19.20
N GLY A 164 8.62 -3.54 18.87
CA GLY A 164 7.55 -4.04 18.01
C GLY A 164 6.18 -3.92 18.68
N ASP A 165 5.15 -3.71 17.88
CA ASP A 165 3.76 -3.74 18.34
C ASP A 165 3.40 -5.15 18.85
N ALA A 166 2.60 -5.21 19.90
CA ALA A 166 2.05 -6.48 20.37
C ALA A 166 1.01 -6.99 19.36
N GLY A 167 1.18 -8.23 18.91
CA GLY A 167 0.24 -8.89 18.02
C GLY A 167 0.49 -8.66 16.52
N LEU A 168 -0.55 -8.92 15.73
CA LEU A 168 -0.52 -8.80 14.28
C LEU A 168 -0.93 -7.39 13.86
N VAL A 169 -0.05 -6.73 13.11
CA VAL A 169 -0.32 -5.47 12.43
C VAL A 169 -0.59 -5.75 10.95
N ILE A 170 -1.58 -5.13 10.39
CA ILE A 170 -1.91 -5.26 8.98
C ILE A 170 -1.70 -3.95 8.24
N GLY A 171 -0.94 -4.02 7.13
CA GLY A 171 -0.91 -3.02 6.09
C GLY A 171 -1.90 -3.42 5.00
N TRP A 172 -2.67 -2.49 4.50
CA TRP A 172 -3.68 -2.75 3.49
C TRP A 172 -3.78 -1.61 2.48
N VAL A 173 -4.21 -1.95 1.27
CA VAL A 173 -4.42 -1.00 0.19
C VAL A 173 -5.78 -1.24 -0.45
N LEU A 174 -6.54 -0.17 -0.61
CA LEU A 174 -7.86 -0.12 -1.24
C LEU A 174 -7.79 0.76 -2.48
N ALA A 175 -8.40 0.30 -3.56
CA ALA A 175 -8.49 1.03 -4.82
C ALA A 175 -9.93 1.02 -5.34
N PRO A 176 -10.38 2.02 -6.12
CA PRO A 176 -11.67 2.01 -6.79
C PRO A 176 -11.85 0.75 -7.63
N ARG A 177 -13.07 0.23 -7.69
CA ARG A 177 -13.42 -0.83 -8.65
C ARG A 177 -13.29 -0.25 -10.05
N GLY A 178 -12.46 -0.90 -10.88
CA GLY A 178 -12.31 -0.53 -12.29
C GLY A 178 -13.54 -0.88 -13.12
#